data_859f91c15dd953aa3b94265ebdb626c9
#
_entry.id   859f91c15dd953aa3b94265ebdb626c9
#
_cell.length_a   1.000
_cell.length_b   1.000
_cell.length_c   1.000
_cell.angle_alpha   90.00
_cell.angle_beta   90.00
_cell.angle_gamma   90.00
#
_symmetry.space_group_name_H-M   'P 1'
#
loop_
_entity.id
_entity.type
_entity.pdbx_description
1 polymer ?
#
loop_
_entity_poly.entity_id
_entity_poly.type
_entity_poly.pdbx_seq_one_letter_code
_entity_poly.pdbx_strand_id
1 'polypeptide(L)'
;MAKSEFIIKKNLQVAKPLCDFLEMEALPGSGVDPNIFWEGFSNLVRTYGPINKKLLEKRAFLQKQISAWHQKQNGKKIDLSEYQSFLGNIGYLLPEKDDFEIETANVDPEIGVVPGPQLVVPITNARYTINAVNARWGSLYDAVYGSDVLGDTPNSSTYSPERGARVVAFSKAHLDKFAPLVDCTWSQISKILIVDNLLSLSSGDKKVELLDQSQFVGYRSNSSGVLTEFVLIKNRLHCRIVIDANDIIGKSDPANICDVQIEAALTTIVDCEDSVATVDTEDKVLAYRNWLGLMKGNLSASFNKAGSTINRNLNSDIQIITPTGAPLILKGRSLLLVRNVGHLMTTPSILDENGDEIGEGLMDAVCTVLIALHDIKRQSGIKNSTMGSVYIVKPKMHGPEEVRFANDVFNEVEKFLQITPNTVKMGIMDEERRTSINLKECIREAKSRIAFINTGFLDRTGDEIHTSMEAGPMLPKNDMKFTKWIKAYEDRNVDIGLACGLQGKAQIGKGMWAMTDLMADMWEQKIDHPKSGANCAWVPSPTAATIHALHYHLVNVTAVSYTHLTLPTNREV
;
A
#
# COMPACT_ATOMS: atom_id res chain seq x y z
N MET A 1 17.51 -15.59 29.02
CA MET A 1 17.39 -14.21 28.49
C MET A 1 18.05 -13.27 29.48
N ALA A 2 19.02 -12.45 29.05
CA ALA A 2 19.57 -11.40 29.91
C ALA A 2 18.43 -10.42 30.27
N LYS A 3 18.31 -10.01 31.54
CA LYS A 3 17.33 -8.99 31.92
C LYS A 3 17.68 -7.72 31.15
N SER A 4 16.77 -7.23 30.30
CA SER A 4 16.92 -5.96 29.63
C SER A 4 17.09 -4.87 30.68
N GLU A 5 18.09 -4.02 30.53
CA GLU A 5 18.27 -2.83 31.38
C GLU A 5 17.18 -1.83 31.00
N PHE A 6 16.45 -1.31 31.98
CA PHE A 6 15.41 -0.30 31.78
C PHE A 6 15.89 1.08 32.26
N ILE A 7 15.56 2.09 31.49
CA ILE A 7 15.81 3.50 31.81
C ILE A 7 14.45 4.15 32.14
N ILE A 8 14.38 4.84 33.26
CA ILE A 8 13.15 5.55 33.66
C ILE A 8 13.03 6.85 32.86
N LYS A 9 11.94 6.98 32.13
CA LYS A 9 11.55 8.18 31.40
C LYS A 9 10.15 8.61 31.84
N LYS A 10 10.09 9.62 32.72
CA LYS A 10 8.84 9.98 33.41
C LYS A 10 8.27 8.77 34.18
N ASN A 11 7.05 8.34 33.87
CA ASN A 11 6.41 7.17 34.49
C ASN A 11 6.58 5.90 33.64
N LEU A 12 7.46 5.88 32.64
CA LEU A 12 7.72 4.73 31.80
C LEU A 12 9.07 4.09 32.14
N GLN A 13 9.12 2.77 32.11
CA GLN A 13 10.35 1.99 32.15
C GLN A 13 10.65 1.57 30.70
N VAL A 14 11.62 2.20 30.07
CA VAL A 14 11.95 2.00 28.66
C VAL A 14 13.20 1.11 28.55
N ALA A 15 13.12 0.04 27.79
CA ALA A 15 14.28 -0.82 27.54
C ALA A 15 15.41 0.02 26.91
N LYS A 16 16.63 -0.17 27.41
CA LYS A 16 17.79 0.65 27.06
C LYS A 16 18.03 0.75 25.53
N PRO A 17 17.97 -0.33 24.73
CA PRO A 17 18.19 -0.23 23.28
C PRO A 17 17.18 0.72 22.60
N LEU A 18 15.92 0.69 23.01
CA LEU A 18 14.88 1.58 22.49
C LEU A 18 15.09 3.03 22.96
N CYS A 19 15.43 3.24 24.23
CA CYS A 19 15.72 4.55 24.76
C CYS A 19 16.90 5.21 24.03
N ASP A 20 18.00 4.47 23.86
CA ASP A 20 19.21 4.93 23.17
C ASP A 20 18.88 5.28 21.70
N PHE A 21 18.15 4.43 20.98
CA PHE A 21 17.70 4.72 19.62
C PHE A 21 16.87 6.00 19.53
N LEU A 22 15.88 6.14 20.41
CA LEU A 22 15.00 7.32 20.38
C LEU A 22 15.79 8.61 20.68
N GLU A 23 16.67 8.61 21.69
CA GLU A 23 17.41 9.81 22.09
C GLU A 23 18.59 10.15 21.18
N MET A 24 19.28 9.15 20.63
CA MET A 24 20.49 9.38 19.85
C MET A 24 20.26 9.41 18.33
N GLU A 25 19.20 8.76 17.82
CA GLU A 25 18.99 8.61 16.39
C GLU A 25 17.68 9.27 15.89
N ALA A 26 16.54 9.07 16.62
CA ALA A 26 15.22 9.48 16.14
C ALA A 26 14.87 10.94 16.53
N LEU A 27 15.08 11.34 17.79
CA LEU A 27 14.81 12.70 18.26
C LEU A 27 15.75 13.75 17.61
N PRO A 28 17.08 13.53 17.49
CA PRO A 28 17.94 14.49 16.85
C PRO A 28 17.54 14.74 15.38
N GLY A 29 17.27 16.00 15.05
CA GLY A 29 16.81 16.42 13.72
C GLY A 29 15.28 16.31 13.49
N SER A 30 14.51 15.74 14.41
CA SER A 30 13.04 15.73 14.35
C SER A 30 12.43 17.09 14.68
N GLY A 31 13.17 17.96 15.36
CA GLY A 31 12.70 19.26 15.88
C GLY A 31 11.71 19.12 17.05
N VAL A 32 11.75 17.99 17.76
CA VAL A 32 10.95 17.73 18.97
C VAL A 32 11.86 17.80 20.19
N ASP A 33 11.45 18.53 21.22
CA ASP A 33 12.16 18.57 22.50
C ASP A 33 12.02 17.22 23.23
N PRO A 34 13.14 16.61 23.70
CA PRO A 34 13.09 15.31 24.37
C PRO A 34 12.22 15.28 25.63
N ASN A 35 12.13 16.36 26.41
CA ASN A 35 11.29 16.40 27.60
C ASN A 35 9.81 16.43 27.22
N ILE A 36 9.44 17.22 26.21
CA ILE A 36 8.07 17.25 25.67
C ILE A 36 7.70 15.87 25.10
N PHE A 37 8.60 15.22 24.38
CA PHE A 37 8.40 13.89 23.85
C PHE A 37 8.08 12.87 24.95
N TRP A 38 8.95 12.75 25.96
CA TRP A 38 8.76 11.76 27.03
C TRP A 38 7.56 12.06 27.92
N GLU A 39 7.27 13.35 28.16
CA GLU A 39 6.05 13.77 28.90
C GLU A 39 4.79 13.39 28.12
N GLY A 40 4.75 13.72 26.83
CA GLY A 40 3.63 13.39 25.95
C GLY A 40 3.43 11.88 25.83
N PHE A 41 4.49 11.11 25.64
CA PHE A 41 4.42 9.66 25.54
C PHE A 41 3.92 9.01 26.84
N SER A 42 4.46 9.43 27.99
CA SER A 42 4.01 8.94 29.30
C SER A 42 2.53 9.24 29.55
N ASN A 43 2.09 10.46 29.25
CA ASN A 43 0.69 10.86 29.38
C ASN A 43 -0.23 10.08 28.43
N LEU A 44 0.21 9.82 27.20
CA LEU A 44 -0.53 9.03 26.23
C LEU A 44 -0.75 7.60 26.76
N VAL A 45 0.30 6.92 27.22
CA VAL A 45 0.20 5.56 27.77
C VAL A 45 -0.75 5.53 28.98
N ARG A 46 -0.59 6.47 29.93
CA ARG A 46 -1.44 6.56 31.12
C ARG A 46 -2.92 6.78 30.77
N THR A 47 -3.21 7.58 29.73
CA THR A 47 -4.58 7.91 29.35
C THR A 47 -5.22 6.82 28.51
N TYR A 48 -4.50 6.33 27.49
CA TYR A 48 -5.05 5.44 26.48
C TYR A 48 -4.84 3.95 26.77
N GLY A 49 -3.88 3.57 27.61
CA GLY A 49 -3.68 2.18 28.02
C GLY A 49 -4.93 1.55 28.65
N PRO A 50 -5.56 2.18 29.68
CA PRO A 50 -6.79 1.67 30.27
C PRO A 50 -7.98 1.64 29.29
N ILE A 51 -8.05 2.58 28.33
CA ILE A 51 -9.12 2.59 27.31
C ILE A 51 -8.92 1.41 26.35
N ASN A 52 -7.68 1.16 25.91
CA ASN A 52 -7.37 0.00 25.08
C ASN A 52 -7.80 -1.31 25.76
N LYS A 53 -7.45 -1.48 27.03
CA LYS A 53 -7.85 -2.67 27.80
C LYS A 53 -9.37 -2.88 27.82
N LYS A 54 -10.14 -1.82 28.03
CA LYS A 54 -11.63 -1.88 28.02
C LYS A 54 -12.17 -2.27 26.64
N LEU A 55 -11.55 -1.80 25.54
CA LEU A 55 -11.95 -2.19 24.18
C LEU A 55 -11.70 -3.68 23.92
N LEU A 56 -10.58 -4.21 24.40
CA LEU A 56 -10.27 -5.64 24.31
C LEU A 56 -11.22 -6.49 25.17
N GLU A 57 -11.55 -6.05 26.37
CA GLU A 57 -12.58 -6.67 27.23
C GLU A 57 -13.95 -6.68 26.54
N LYS A 58 -14.30 -5.61 25.83
CA LYS A 58 -15.52 -5.54 25.02
C LYS A 58 -15.52 -6.56 23.88
N ARG A 59 -14.39 -6.75 23.16
CA ARG A 59 -14.27 -7.81 22.14
C ARG A 59 -14.61 -9.18 22.75
N ALA A 60 -13.97 -9.52 23.86
CA ALA A 60 -14.16 -10.80 24.54
C ALA A 60 -15.63 -10.97 25.01
N PHE A 61 -16.22 -9.91 25.55
CA PHE A 61 -17.63 -9.93 25.95
C PHE A 61 -18.57 -10.20 24.78
N LEU A 62 -18.42 -9.49 23.65
CA LEU A 62 -19.26 -9.66 22.46
C LEU A 62 -19.11 -11.06 21.87
N GLN A 63 -17.88 -11.57 21.77
CA GLN A 63 -17.62 -12.94 21.30
C GLN A 63 -18.31 -13.98 22.20
N LYS A 64 -18.24 -13.81 23.52
CA LYS A 64 -18.92 -14.69 24.46
C LYS A 64 -20.45 -14.69 24.26
N GLN A 65 -21.06 -13.51 23.99
CA GLN A 65 -22.49 -13.40 23.72
C GLN A 65 -22.86 -14.13 22.42
N ILE A 66 -22.08 -13.94 21.36
CA ILE A 66 -22.32 -14.58 20.06
C ILE A 66 -22.15 -16.11 20.18
N SER A 67 -21.11 -16.58 20.82
CA SER A 67 -20.88 -18.02 21.06
C SER A 67 -22.05 -18.65 21.85
N ALA A 68 -22.50 -18.00 22.92
CA ALA A 68 -23.64 -18.48 23.71
C ALA A 68 -24.96 -18.49 22.92
N TRP A 69 -25.16 -17.52 22.01
CA TRP A 69 -26.34 -17.49 21.13
C TRP A 69 -26.31 -18.69 20.15
N HIS A 70 -25.19 -18.93 19.49
CA HIS A 70 -25.02 -20.06 18.56
C HIS A 70 -25.18 -21.42 19.26
N GLN A 71 -24.60 -21.59 20.45
CA GLN A 71 -24.77 -22.82 21.24
C GLN A 71 -26.23 -23.10 21.57
N LYS A 72 -27.04 -22.07 21.87
CA LYS A 72 -28.50 -22.24 22.09
C LYS A 72 -29.24 -22.67 20.85
N GLN A 73 -28.76 -22.32 19.64
CA GLN A 73 -29.38 -22.79 18.40
C GLN A 73 -29.18 -24.30 18.16
N ASN A 74 -28.15 -24.89 18.78
CA ASN A 74 -27.89 -26.33 18.77
C ASN A 74 -27.95 -26.94 17.34
N GLY A 75 -27.27 -26.31 16.38
CA GLY A 75 -27.19 -26.73 14.98
C GLY A 75 -28.47 -26.52 14.15
N LYS A 76 -29.48 -25.84 14.68
CA LYS A 76 -30.66 -25.45 13.90
C LYS A 76 -30.28 -24.40 12.84
N LYS A 77 -31.08 -24.38 11.75
CA LYS A 77 -30.93 -23.33 10.74
C LYS A 77 -31.12 -21.95 11.40
N ILE A 78 -30.18 -21.07 11.20
CA ILE A 78 -30.21 -19.70 11.73
C ILE A 78 -31.27 -18.89 10.98
N ASP A 79 -32.18 -18.26 11.72
CA ASP A 79 -33.03 -17.20 11.21
C ASP A 79 -32.23 -15.90 11.19
N LEU A 80 -32.05 -15.32 9.99
CA LEU A 80 -31.21 -14.13 9.80
C LEU A 80 -31.81 -12.90 10.47
N SER A 81 -33.12 -12.75 10.49
CA SER A 81 -33.80 -11.60 11.12
C SER A 81 -33.66 -11.63 12.65
N GLU A 82 -33.82 -12.83 13.25
CA GLU A 82 -33.58 -13.03 14.68
C GLU A 82 -32.12 -12.76 15.04
N TYR A 83 -31.17 -13.25 14.21
CA TYR A 83 -29.75 -13.06 14.44
C TYR A 83 -29.33 -11.57 14.31
N GLN A 84 -29.84 -10.85 13.30
CA GLN A 84 -29.60 -9.42 13.15
C GLN A 84 -30.13 -8.63 14.36
N SER A 85 -31.35 -8.96 14.80
CA SER A 85 -31.93 -8.34 15.99
C SER A 85 -31.11 -8.60 17.24
N PHE A 86 -30.62 -9.83 17.41
CA PHE A 86 -29.71 -10.18 18.51
C PHE A 86 -28.40 -9.37 18.44
N LEU A 87 -27.75 -9.30 17.27
CA LEU A 87 -26.52 -8.53 17.09
C LEU A 87 -26.71 -7.04 17.35
N GLY A 88 -27.87 -6.48 16.96
CA GLY A 88 -28.23 -5.09 17.28
C GLY A 88 -28.41 -4.88 18.80
N ASN A 89 -29.12 -5.79 19.48
CA ASN A 89 -29.38 -5.70 20.91
C ASN A 89 -28.12 -5.75 21.78
N ILE A 90 -27.09 -6.51 21.37
CA ILE A 90 -25.81 -6.57 22.08
C ILE A 90 -24.84 -5.44 21.66
N GLY A 91 -25.20 -4.60 20.68
CA GLY A 91 -24.36 -3.51 20.16
C GLY A 91 -23.18 -4.00 19.29
N TYR A 92 -23.28 -5.19 18.71
CA TYR A 92 -22.32 -5.69 17.72
C TYR A 92 -22.59 -5.10 16.33
N LEU A 93 -23.86 -5.09 15.90
CA LEU A 93 -24.36 -4.35 14.74
C LEU A 93 -24.92 -3.02 15.21
N LEU A 94 -24.46 -1.93 14.63
CA LEU A 94 -24.89 -0.58 14.99
C LEU A 94 -25.86 -0.02 13.94
N PRO A 95 -26.83 0.84 14.35
CA PRO A 95 -27.64 1.56 13.38
C PRO A 95 -26.78 2.51 12.55
N GLU A 96 -27.02 2.54 11.25
CA GLU A 96 -26.40 3.56 10.39
C GLU A 96 -27.00 4.94 10.70
N LYS A 97 -26.14 5.94 10.77
CA LYS A 97 -26.50 7.35 10.91
C LYS A 97 -26.62 8.02 9.55
N ASP A 98 -26.97 9.30 9.55
CA ASP A 98 -27.10 10.12 8.34
C ASP A 98 -25.87 10.04 7.43
N ASP A 99 -26.06 10.32 6.15
CA ASP A 99 -24.99 10.34 5.16
C ASP A 99 -23.97 11.45 5.46
N PHE A 100 -22.75 11.23 5.03
CA PHE A 100 -21.65 12.19 5.15
C PHE A 100 -20.61 11.93 4.07
N GLU A 101 -19.78 12.92 3.83
CA GLU A 101 -18.54 12.78 3.05
C GLU A 101 -17.32 12.91 3.94
N ILE A 102 -16.23 12.26 3.54
CA ILE A 102 -14.93 12.42 4.19
C ILE A 102 -14.37 13.82 3.92
N GLU A 103 -13.61 14.32 4.90
CA GLU A 103 -13.01 15.66 4.90
C GLU A 103 -11.48 15.60 4.72
N THR A 104 -10.93 14.43 4.39
CA THR A 104 -9.48 14.25 4.24
C THR A 104 -8.93 15.23 3.20
N ALA A 105 -7.88 15.94 3.59
CA ALA A 105 -7.18 16.92 2.76
C ALA A 105 -5.66 16.71 2.84
N ASN A 106 -4.92 17.39 1.96
CA ASN A 106 -3.44 17.32 1.90
C ASN A 106 -2.92 15.90 1.71
N VAL A 107 -3.54 15.15 0.80
CA VAL A 107 -3.06 13.80 0.40
C VAL A 107 -2.25 13.87 -0.88
N ASP A 108 -1.21 13.05 -0.94
CA ASP A 108 -0.41 12.90 -2.16
C ASP A 108 -1.26 12.30 -3.30
N PRO A 109 -0.97 12.63 -4.57
CA PRO A 109 -1.73 12.13 -5.72
C PRO A 109 -1.85 10.61 -5.78
N GLU A 110 -0.83 9.88 -5.29
CA GLU A 110 -0.81 8.43 -5.23
C GLU A 110 -1.88 7.85 -4.28
N ILE A 111 -2.39 8.64 -3.36
CA ILE A 111 -3.50 8.25 -2.46
C ILE A 111 -4.85 8.66 -3.03
N GLY A 112 -4.97 9.92 -3.48
CA GLY A 112 -6.29 10.47 -3.85
C GLY A 112 -6.66 10.27 -5.31
N VAL A 113 -5.69 10.26 -6.22
CA VAL A 113 -5.96 10.56 -7.64
C VAL A 113 -5.45 9.51 -8.59
N VAL A 114 -4.27 8.93 -8.35
CA VAL A 114 -3.63 8.00 -9.28
C VAL A 114 -3.92 6.55 -8.85
N PRO A 115 -4.69 5.78 -9.64
CA PRO A 115 -4.95 4.38 -9.31
C PRO A 115 -3.74 3.50 -9.65
N GLY A 116 -3.46 2.49 -8.83
CA GLY A 116 -2.37 1.56 -9.11
C GLY A 116 -2.09 0.57 -7.99
N PRO A 117 -1.13 -0.33 -8.21
CA PRO A 117 -0.75 -1.34 -7.22
C PRO A 117 -0.17 -0.73 -5.94
N GLN A 118 -0.43 -1.41 -4.83
CA GLN A 118 0.19 -1.13 -3.53
C GLN A 118 0.99 -2.35 -3.09
N LEU A 119 2.30 -2.17 -2.94
CA LEU A 119 3.23 -3.23 -2.54
C LEU A 119 3.31 -3.28 -1.01
N VAL A 120 3.40 -4.48 -0.43
CA VAL A 120 3.65 -4.67 1.00
C VAL A 120 4.99 -5.36 1.19
N VAL A 121 5.82 -4.87 2.11
CA VAL A 121 7.16 -5.39 2.35
C VAL A 121 7.51 -5.38 3.84
N PRO A 122 8.15 -6.47 4.38
CA PRO A 122 8.62 -6.50 5.75
C PRO A 122 9.73 -5.46 5.99
N ILE A 123 9.54 -4.57 6.97
CA ILE A 123 10.48 -3.47 7.25
C ILE A 123 11.81 -3.94 7.82
N THR A 124 11.86 -5.11 8.45
CA THR A 124 13.07 -5.64 9.09
C THR A 124 14.15 -6.05 8.10
N ASN A 125 13.81 -6.24 6.81
CA ASN A 125 14.78 -6.56 5.76
C ASN A 125 15.06 -5.33 4.89
N ALA A 126 16.09 -4.57 5.21
CA ALA A 126 16.46 -3.34 4.50
C ALA A 126 16.62 -3.53 2.98
N ARG A 127 17.20 -4.65 2.52
CA ARG A 127 17.36 -4.94 1.09
C ARG A 127 16.02 -5.12 0.38
N TYR A 128 15.10 -5.88 0.98
CA TYR A 128 13.76 -6.08 0.41
C TYR A 128 12.97 -4.77 0.43
N THR A 129 13.10 -4.01 1.52
CA THR A 129 12.47 -2.69 1.65
C THR A 129 12.92 -1.74 0.55
N ILE A 130 14.24 -1.62 0.31
CA ILE A 130 14.77 -0.76 -0.75
C ILE A 130 14.29 -1.22 -2.14
N ASN A 131 14.27 -2.52 -2.40
CA ASN A 131 13.76 -3.05 -3.67
C ASN A 131 12.27 -2.72 -3.87
N ALA A 132 11.46 -2.83 -2.82
CA ALA A 132 10.03 -2.50 -2.88
C ALA A 132 9.81 -0.99 -3.11
N VAL A 133 10.56 -0.14 -2.42
CA VAL A 133 10.49 1.32 -2.59
C VAL A 133 10.89 1.73 -4.01
N ASN A 134 11.92 1.10 -4.56
CA ASN A 134 12.38 1.35 -5.92
C ASN A 134 11.49 0.73 -7.01
N ALA A 135 10.59 -0.20 -6.63
CA ALA A 135 9.65 -0.84 -7.56
C ALA A 135 8.52 0.10 -8.04
N ARG A 136 8.61 1.40 -7.75
CA ARG A 136 7.80 2.38 -8.48
C ARG A 136 8.01 2.23 -9.99
N TRP A 137 9.20 1.90 -10.43
CA TRP A 137 9.51 1.59 -11.82
C TRP A 137 9.94 0.13 -11.94
N GLY A 138 9.16 -0.65 -12.65
CA GLY A 138 9.41 -2.06 -12.90
C GLY A 138 9.67 -2.33 -14.37
N SER A 139 10.74 -3.09 -14.67
CA SER A 139 10.98 -3.62 -16.01
C SER A 139 9.88 -4.61 -16.37
N LEU A 140 9.13 -4.31 -17.43
CA LEU A 140 8.14 -5.25 -17.95
C LEU A 140 8.82 -6.49 -18.54
N TYR A 141 9.98 -6.28 -19.18
CA TYR A 141 10.74 -7.39 -19.76
C TYR A 141 11.18 -8.37 -18.69
N ASP A 142 11.79 -7.88 -17.61
CA ASP A 142 12.21 -8.72 -16.47
C ASP A 142 11.02 -9.41 -15.78
N ALA A 143 9.93 -8.69 -15.56
CA ALA A 143 8.75 -9.22 -14.89
C ALA A 143 8.09 -10.36 -15.68
N VAL A 144 7.96 -10.20 -16.99
CA VAL A 144 7.38 -11.21 -17.88
C VAL A 144 8.36 -12.36 -18.11
N TYR A 145 9.67 -12.06 -18.27
CA TYR A 145 10.69 -13.10 -18.47
C TYR A 145 10.81 -14.02 -17.27
N GLY A 146 10.82 -13.47 -16.06
CA GLY A 146 11.02 -14.20 -14.81
C GLY A 146 9.80 -14.90 -14.23
N SER A 147 8.62 -14.74 -14.83
CA SER A 147 7.34 -15.28 -14.32
C SER A 147 6.68 -16.25 -15.30
N ASP A 148 5.56 -16.82 -14.89
CA ASP A 148 4.74 -17.76 -15.70
C ASP A 148 3.69 -17.07 -16.58
N VAL A 149 3.68 -15.74 -16.71
CA VAL A 149 2.69 -14.97 -17.50
C VAL A 149 2.60 -15.41 -18.95
N LEU A 150 3.69 -15.96 -19.53
CA LEU A 150 3.70 -16.53 -20.87
C LEU A 150 3.20 -17.99 -20.95
N GLY A 151 2.67 -18.54 -19.85
CA GLY A 151 2.19 -19.92 -19.74
C GLY A 151 3.28 -20.92 -19.32
N ASP A 152 4.52 -20.48 -19.16
CA ASP A 152 5.67 -21.27 -18.73
C ASP A 152 6.67 -20.39 -17.95
N THR A 153 7.52 -21.02 -17.15
CA THR A 153 8.63 -20.36 -16.43
C THR A 153 9.96 -20.56 -17.17
N PRO A 154 10.99 -19.74 -16.89
CA PRO A 154 12.33 -19.96 -17.46
C PRO A 154 12.88 -21.34 -17.06
N ASN A 155 13.33 -22.12 -18.02
CA ASN A 155 13.88 -23.46 -17.78
C ASN A 155 15.36 -23.45 -17.37
N SER A 156 16.02 -22.29 -17.37
CA SER A 156 17.45 -22.14 -17.12
C SER A 156 17.75 -20.77 -16.50
N SER A 157 18.85 -20.67 -15.78
CA SER A 157 19.39 -19.39 -15.31
C SER A 157 20.10 -18.58 -16.40
N THR A 158 20.32 -19.16 -17.60
CA THR A 158 20.89 -18.47 -18.75
C THR A 158 19.79 -17.86 -19.64
N TYR A 159 20.10 -16.72 -20.23
CA TYR A 159 19.15 -16.03 -21.12
C TYR A 159 18.79 -16.91 -22.34
N SER A 160 17.49 -17.04 -22.62
CA SER A 160 16.94 -17.69 -23.80
C SER A 160 16.45 -16.63 -24.80
N PRO A 161 17.07 -16.52 -26.01
CA PRO A 161 16.59 -15.57 -27.04
C PRO A 161 15.16 -15.84 -27.50
N GLU A 162 14.76 -17.11 -27.57
CA GLU A 162 13.39 -17.50 -27.95
C GLU A 162 12.37 -16.97 -26.93
N ARG A 163 12.63 -17.17 -25.61
CA ARG A 163 11.77 -16.61 -24.58
C ARG A 163 11.82 -15.08 -24.59
N GLY A 164 12.99 -14.49 -24.80
CA GLY A 164 13.16 -13.04 -24.93
C GLY A 164 12.30 -12.46 -26.06
N ALA A 165 12.23 -13.12 -27.22
CA ALA A 165 11.37 -12.69 -28.32
C ALA A 165 9.87 -12.73 -27.94
N ARG A 166 9.42 -13.73 -27.18
CA ARG A 166 8.03 -13.82 -26.68
C ARG A 166 7.74 -12.68 -25.68
N VAL A 167 8.70 -12.33 -24.82
CA VAL A 167 8.60 -11.20 -23.88
C VAL A 167 8.44 -9.88 -24.62
N VAL A 168 9.26 -9.62 -25.63
CA VAL A 168 9.18 -8.42 -26.47
C VAL A 168 7.83 -8.36 -27.19
N ALA A 169 7.36 -9.48 -27.76
CA ALA A 169 6.06 -9.55 -28.42
C ALA A 169 4.90 -9.25 -27.46
N PHE A 170 4.91 -9.83 -26.24
CA PHE A 170 3.92 -9.53 -25.20
C PHE A 170 3.90 -8.05 -24.85
N SER A 171 5.08 -7.46 -24.63
CA SER A 171 5.22 -6.06 -24.24
C SER A 171 4.76 -5.09 -25.34
N LYS A 172 5.10 -5.36 -26.60
CA LYS A 172 4.63 -4.57 -27.75
C LYS A 172 3.12 -4.71 -27.95
N ALA A 173 2.56 -5.90 -27.80
CA ALA A 173 1.10 -6.10 -27.82
C ALA A 173 0.38 -5.37 -26.68
N HIS A 174 1.03 -5.21 -25.51
CA HIS A 174 0.52 -4.34 -24.45
C HIS A 174 0.59 -2.86 -24.85
N LEU A 175 1.69 -2.40 -25.44
CA LEU A 175 1.82 -1.03 -25.93
C LEU A 175 0.77 -0.69 -26.99
N ASP A 176 0.38 -1.64 -27.87
CA ASP A 176 -0.71 -1.43 -28.84
C ASP A 176 -2.06 -1.13 -28.15
N LYS A 177 -2.28 -1.62 -26.92
CA LYS A 177 -3.46 -1.31 -26.11
C LYS A 177 -3.28 -0.06 -25.24
N PHE A 178 -2.06 0.19 -24.79
CA PHE A 178 -1.71 1.30 -23.93
C PHE A 178 -1.66 2.63 -24.70
N ALA A 179 -0.94 2.67 -25.80
CA ALA A 179 -0.75 3.84 -26.66
C ALA A 179 -0.87 3.42 -28.14
N PRO A 180 -2.10 3.24 -28.64
CA PRO A 180 -2.35 2.79 -30.02
C PRO A 180 -1.73 3.75 -31.05
N LEU A 181 -1.29 3.16 -32.16
CA LEU A 181 -0.75 3.88 -33.31
C LEU A 181 -1.78 3.96 -34.45
N VAL A 182 -1.68 4.97 -35.28
CA VAL A 182 -2.53 5.13 -36.47
C VAL A 182 -2.05 4.16 -37.56
N ASP A 183 -2.91 3.22 -37.95
CA ASP A 183 -2.67 2.23 -39.02
C ASP A 183 -1.34 1.46 -38.89
N CYS A 184 -0.88 1.22 -37.67
CA CYS A 184 0.40 0.56 -37.39
C CYS A 184 0.38 -0.09 -35.99
N THR A 185 1.31 -1.01 -35.73
CA THR A 185 1.55 -1.61 -34.42
C THR A 185 2.97 -1.30 -33.95
N TRP A 186 3.19 -1.36 -32.62
CA TRP A 186 4.52 -1.14 -32.03
C TRP A 186 5.57 -2.15 -32.51
N SER A 187 5.15 -3.32 -32.95
CA SER A 187 6.06 -4.32 -33.54
C SER A 187 6.62 -3.92 -34.93
N GLN A 188 5.95 -3.00 -35.62
CA GLN A 188 6.33 -2.53 -36.96
C GLN A 188 7.19 -1.24 -36.89
N ILE A 189 7.33 -0.62 -35.73
CA ILE A 189 8.16 0.59 -35.60
C ILE A 189 9.62 0.22 -35.75
N SER A 190 10.30 0.92 -36.66
CA SER A 190 11.72 0.72 -36.99
C SER A 190 12.61 1.91 -36.68
N LYS A 191 12.02 3.09 -36.37
CA LYS A 191 12.77 4.29 -36.03
C LYS A 191 11.99 5.18 -35.07
N ILE A 192 12.70 5.67 -34.04
CA ILE A 192 12.18 6.57 -33.01
C ILE A 192 13.13 7.73 -32.88
N LEU A 193 12.63 8.96 -33.03
CA LEU A 193 13.39 10.21 -32.93
C LEU A 193 12.60 11.23 -32.11
N ILE A 194 13.30 12.24 -31.63
CA ILE A 194 12.71 13.49 -31.15
C ILE A 194 13.04 14.59 -32.14
N VAL A 195 12.01 15.26 -32.61
CA VAL A 195 12.11 16.39 -33.53
C VAL A 195 11.31 17.55 -32.92
N ASP A 196 11.95 18.67 -32.69
CA ASP A 196 11.35 19.86 -32.06
C ASP A 196 10.62 19.52 -30.74
N ASN A 197 11.25 18.72 -29.90
CA ASN A 197 10.72 18.16 -28.64
C ASN A 197 9.49 17.24 -28.78
N LEU A 198 9.12 16.83 -29.98
CA LEU A 198 8.00 15.95 -30.24
C LEU A 198 8.46 14.56 -30.65
N LEU A 199 7.68 13.54 -30.31
CA LEU A 199 7.93 12.15 -30.68
C LEU A 199 7.67 11.94 -32.18
N SER A 200 8.64 11.40 -32.88
CA SER A 200 8.55 11.03 -34.30
C SER A 200 8.82 9.54 -34.46
N LEU A 201 7.81 8.80 -34.94
CA LEU A 201 7.86 7.36 -35.17
C LEU A 201 7.83 7.06 -36.67
N SER A 202 8.52 5.99 -37.06
CA SER A 202 8.47 5.52 -38.45
C SER A 202 8.45 3.98 -38.54
N SER A 203 7.74 3.46 -39.54
CA SER A 203 7.77 2.07 -39.97
C SER A 203 8.32 2.03 -41.39
N GLY A 204 9.58 1.67 -41.57
CA GLY A 204 10.32 1.93 -42.80
C GLY A 204 10.34 3.42 -43.08
N ASP A 205 9.92 3.82 -44.30
CA ASP A 205 9.83 5.21 -44.73
C ASP A 205 8.49 5.89 -44.37
N LYS A 206 7.51 5.13 -43.85
CA LYS A 206 6.20 5.66 -43.46
C LYS A 206 6.27 6.32 -42.08
N LYS A 207 5.90 7.61 -41.99
CA LYS A 207 5.66 8.30 -40.72
C LYS A 207 4.45 7.69 -40.03
N VAL A 208 4.57 7.42 -38.72
CA VAL A 208 3.53 6.86 -37.87
C VAL A 208 3.27 7.81 -36.71
N GLU A 209 2.03 7.90 -36.27
CA GLU A 209 1.62 8.78 -35.18
C GLU A 209 0.89 8.02 -34.10
N LEU A 210 0.97 8.51 -32.84
CA LEU A 210 0.10 8.05 -31.77
C LEU A 210 -1.35 8.40 -32.14
N LEU A 211 -2.29 7.51 -31.83
CA LEU A 211 -3.71 7.80 -32.01
C LEU A 211 -4.16 8.97 -31.12
N ASP A 212 -3.58 9.07 -29.92
CA ASP A 212 -3.73 10.19 -29.01
C ASP A 212 -2.36 10.82 -28.72
N GLN A 213 -2.06 11.94 -29.36
CA GLN A 213 -0.79 12.65 -29.22
C GLN A 213 -0.54 13.16 -27.79
N SER A 214 -1.60 13.37 -26.98
CA SER A 214 -1.48 13.84 -25.61
C SER A 214 -0.86 12.80 -24.67
N GLN A 215 -0.75 11.55 -25.12
CA GLN A 215 -0.07 10.49 -24.35
C GLN A 215 1.45 10.68 -24.28
N PHE A 216 2.06 11.46 -25.16
CA PHE A 216 3.50 11.74 -25.10
C PHE A 216 3.78 12.81 -24.02
N VAL A 217 4.49 12.39 -22.95
CA VAL A 217 4.81 13.25 -21.79
C VAL A 217 6.16 13.94 -21.95
N GLY A 218 7.13 13.27 -22.55
CA GLY A 218 8.47 13.81 -22.72
C GLY A 218 9.52 12.73 -22.96
N TYR A 219 10.80 13.13 -22.90
CA TYR A 219 11.92 12.27 -23.25
C TYR A 219 13.18 12.60 -22.45
N ARG A 220 14.15 11.72 -22.53
CA ARG A 220 15.50 11.95 -22.02
C ARG A 220 16.55 11.53 -23.06
N SER A 221 17.60 12.34 -23.18
CA SER A 221 18.78 12.05 -24.01
C SER A 221 20.02 11.99 -23.13
N ASN A 222 21.04 11.30 -23.59
CA ASN A 222 22.36 11.32 -22.95
C ASN A 222 23.11 12.64 -23.23
N SER A 223 24.31 12.79 -22.66
CA SER A 223 25.15 13.98 -22.84
C SER A 223 25.55 14.28 -24.28
N SER A 224 25.46 13.30 -25.19
CA SER A 224 25.72 13.45 -26.62
C SER A 224 24.46 13.74 -27.43
N GLY A 225 23.30 13.96 -26.79
CA GLY A 225 22.03 14.22 -27.44
C GLY A 225 21.32 13.00 -28.01
N VAL A 226 21.84 11.79 -27.78
CA VAL A 226 21.19 10.54 -28.23
C VAL A 226 20.00 10.22 -27.32
N LEU A 227 18.84 9.97 -27.90
CA LEU A 227 17.63 9.56 -27.19
C LEU A 227 17.88 8.26 -26.42
N THR A 228 17.63 8.26 -25.12
CA THR A 228 17.75 7.09 -24.24
C THR A 228 16.43 6.56 -23.76
N GLU A 229 15.41 7.40 -23.66
CA GLU A 229 14.06 7.00 -23.33
C GLU A 229 13.03 8.07 -23.71
N PHE A 230 11.80 7.65 -23.89
CA PHE A 230 10.65 8.55 -23.92
C PHE A 230 9.53 8.01 -23.06
N VAL A 231 8.61 8.90 -22.65
CA VAL A 231 7.58 8.62 -21.65
C VAL A 231 6.21 8.83 -22.25
N LEU A 232 5.36 7.83 -22.07
CA LEU A 232 3.94 7.86 -22.44
C LEU A 232 3.09 7.79 -21.15
N ILE A 233 1.83 8.24 -21.22
CA ILE A 233 0.88 8.22 -20.11
C ILE A 233 -0.48 7.66 -20.55
N LYS A 234 -1.12 6.88 -19.67
CA LYS A 234 -2.53 6.48 -19.78
C LYS A 234 -3.11 6.23 -18.40
N ASN A 235 -4.35 6.65 -18.20
CA ASN A 235 -5.04 6.53 -16.90
C ASN A 235 -4.19 7.05 -15.72
N ARG A 236 -3.38 8.11 -15.97
CA ARG A 236 -2.46 8.77 -15.03
C ARG A 236 -1.22 7.96 -14.67
N LEU A 237 -1.00 6.78 -15.26
CA LEU A 237 0.21 5.97 -15.09
C LEU A 237 1.15 6.17 -16.27
N HIS A 238 2.43 6.31 -15.96
CA HIS A 238 3.47 6.48 -16.95
C HIS A 238 4.06 5.15 -17.40
N CYS A 239 4.52 5.14 -18.63
CA CYS A 239 5.30 4.07 -19.21
C CYS A 239 6.54 4.66 -19.88
N ARG A 240 7.73 4.24 -19.49
CA ARG A 240 9.01 4.68 -20.04
C ARG A 240 9.50 3.64 -21.02
N ILE A 241 9.67 4.04 -22.26
CA ILE A 241 10.23 3.18 -23.34
C ILE A 241 11.72 3.47 -23.42
N VAL A 242 12.52 2.49 -23.07
CA VAL A 242 13.99 2.61 -23.00
C VAL A 242 14.62 2.17 -24.32
N ILE A 243 15.55 2.98 -24.82
CA ILE A 243 16.20 2.79 -26.13
C ILE A 243 17.71 2.69 -25.91
N ASP A 244 18.31 1.59 -26.34
CA ASP A 244 19.76 1.39 -26.37
C ASP A 244 20.15 0.41 -27.49
N ALA A 245 20.79 0.94 -28.54
CA ALA A 245 21.30 0.14 -29.65
C ALA A 245 22.47 -0.79 -29.27
N ASN A 246 23.10 -0.60 -28.10
CA ASN A 246 24.19 -1.44 -27.63
C ASN A 246 23.74 -2.58 -26.71
N ASP A 247 22.52 -2.50 -26.18
CA ASP A 247 21.93 -3.55 -25.36
C ASP A 247 21.69 -4.82 -26.19
N ILE A 248 21.74 -6.00 -25.54
CA ILE A 248 21.55 -7.29 -26.21
C ILE A 248 20.17 -7.44 -26.82
N ILE A 249 19.14 -6.90 -26.17
CA ILE A 249 17.75 -6.93 -26.66
C ILE A 249 17.55 -5.81 -27.67
N GLY A 250 18.03 -4.59 -27.36
CA GLY A 250 17.94 -3.44 -28.24
C GLY A 250 18.59 -3.64 -29.61
N LYS A 251 19.68 -4.40 -29.68
CA LYS A 251 20.29 -4.80 -30.97
C LYS A 251 19.38 -5.65 -31.85
N SER A 252 18.49 -6.42 -31.26
CA SER A 252 17.56 -7.28 -31.99
C SER A 252 16.23 -6.61 -32.32
N ASP A 253 15.94 -5.46 -31.69
CA ASP A 253 14.71 -4.70 -31.91
C ASP A 253 14.91 -3.68 -33.06
N PRO A 254 14.02 -3.61 -34.06
CA PRO A 254 14.16 -2.67 -35.17
C PRO A 254 14.25 -1.19 -34.76
N ALA A 255 13.65 -0.80 -33.63
CA ALA A 255 13.65 0.54 -33.10
C ALA A 255 14.62 0.72 -31.91
N ASN A 256 15.45 -0.28 -31.62
CA ASN A 256 16.38 -0.36 -30.50
C ASN A 256 15.72 -0.26 -29.12
N ILE A 257 14.45 -0.65 -28.99
CA ILE A 257 13.79 -0.74 -27.69
C ILE A 257 14.40 -1.90 -26.91
N CYS A 258 14.99 -1.59 -25.75
CA CYS A 258 15.66 -2.59 -24.89
C CYS A 258 14.85 -2.92 -23.63
N ASP A 259 13.92 -2.06 -23.22
CA ASP A 259 13.00 -2.32 -22.12
C ASP A 259 11.77 -1.41 -22.16
N VAL A 260 10.73 -1.82 -21.43
CA VAL A 260 9.51 -1.06 -21.16
C VAL A 260 9.37 -0.97 -19.65
N GLN A 261 9.64 0.21 -19.09
CA GLN A 261 9.57 0.47 -17.65
C GLN A 261 8.16 0.95 -17.28
N ILE A 262 7.48 0.21 -16.44
CA ILE A 262 6.12 0.50 -15.98
C ILE A 262 6.16 1.27 -14.67
N GLU A 263 5.37 2.33 -14.53
CA GLU A 263 5.08 2.94 -13.23
C GLU A 263 4.17 1.96 -12.46
N ALA A 264 4.76 1.20 -11.54
CA ALA A 264 4.19 -0.01 -10.97
C ALA A 264 3.74 0.17 -9.52
N ALA A 265 4.63 0.00 -8.54
CA ALA A 265 4.30 0.20 -7.13
C ALA A 265 4.16 1.69 -6.82
N LEU A 266 2.98 2.27 -7.01
CA LEU A 266 2.75 3.69 -6.69
C LEU A 266 2.91 3.98 -5.22
N THR A 267 2.42 3.07 -4.39
CA THR A 267 2.53 3.10 -2.94
C THR A 267 3.15 1.81 -2.44
N THR A 268 3.90 1.90 -1.35
CA THR A 268 4.47 0.74 -0.66
C THR A 268 4.18 0.86 0.82
N ILE A 269 3.58 -0.17 1.40
CA ILE A 269 3.40 -0.32 2.84
C ILE A 269 4.63 -1.03 3.38
N VAL A 270 5.42 -0.33 4.20
CA VAL A 270 6.47 -0.95 5.01
C VAL A 270 5.84 -1.45 6.29
N ASP A 271 5.95 -2.74 6.52
CA ASP A 271 5.10 -3.45 7.47
C ASP A 271 5.84 -3.76 8.77
N CYS A 272 5.28 -3.28 9.91
CA CYS A 272 5.72 -3.62 11.27
C CYS A 272 4.85 -4.69 11.91
N GLU A 273 3.92 -5.31 11.16
CA GLU A 273 2.92 -6.22 11.70
C GLU A 273 3.07 -7.62 11.09
N ASP A 274 2.13 -8.12 10.29
CA ASP A 274 2.00 -9.53 9.92
C ASP A 274 3.21 -10.13 9.16
N SER A 275 3.92 -9.34 8.38
CA SER A 275 5.07 -9.84 7.60
C SER A 275 6.40 -9.83 8.35
N VAL A 276 6.42 -9.41 9.61
CA VAL A 276 7.61 -9.39 10.46
C VAL A 276 7.39 -10.16 11.76
N ALA A 277 8.49 -10.64 12.35
CA ALA A 277 8.51 -11.17 13.71
C ALA A 277 9.45 -10.28 14.54
N THR A 278 8.88 -9.36 15.32
CA THR A 278 9.60 -8.50 16.26
C THR A 278 9.31 -8.98 17.68
N VAL A 279 10.13 -9.92 18.16
CA VAL A 279 9.89 -10.62 19.43
C VAL A 279 10.52 -9.94 20.64
N ASP A 280 11.43 -9.01 20.40
CA ASP A 280 12.12 -8.25 21.45
C ASP A 280 12.37 -6.79 21.03
N THR A 281 13.05 -6.06 21.92
CA THR A 281 13.34 -4.64 21.72
C THR A 281 14.32 -4.41 20.56
N GLU A 282 15.29 -5.28 20.40
CA GLU A 282 16.31 -5.20 19.36
C GLU A 282 15.69 -5.32 17.97
N ASP A 283 14.78 -6.27 17.79
CA ASP A 283 14.01 -6.45 16.55
C ASP A 283 13.17 -5.20 16.24
N LYS A 284 12.51 -4.66 17.28
CA LYS A 284 11.69 -3.45 17.12
C LYS A 284 12.51 -2.22 16.76
N VAL A 285 13.68 -2.06 17.38
CA VAL A 285 14.63 -0.99 17.06
C VAL A 285 15.15 -1.16 15.63
N LEU A 286 15.42 -2.37 15.17
CA LEU A 286 15.80 -2.61 13.77
C LEU A 286 14.71 -2.12 12.80
N ALA A 287 13.45 -2.46 13.07
CA ALA A 287 12.32 -1.99 12.26
C ALA A 287 12.24 -0.45 12.22
N TYR A 288 12.32 0.19 13.38
CA TYR A 288 12.28 1.65 13.48
C TYR A 288 13.51 2.34 12.85
N ARG A 289 14.69 1.74 12.95
CA ARG A 289 15.91 2.26 12.31
C ARG A 289 15.82 2.21 10.78
N ASN A 290 15.23 1.15 10.23
CA ASN A 290 14.97 1.06 8.79
C ASN A 290 13.93 2.11 8.35
N TRP A 291 12.86 2.32 9.15
CA TRP A 291 11.90 3.40 8.89
C TRP A 291 12.56 4.78 8.94
N LEU A 292 13.44 5.01 9.91
CA LEU A 292 14.20 6.25 10.03
C LEU A 292 15.10 6.48 8.80
N GLY A 293 15.79 5.45 8.32
CA GLY A 293 16.60 5.51 7.10
C GLY A 293 15.79 5.85 5.86
N LEU A 294 14.56 5.33 5.75
CA LEU A 294 13.62 5.68 4.68
C LEU A 294 13.18 7.15 4.79
N MET A 295 12.78 7.59 5.97
CA MET A 295 12.33 8.97 6.20
C MET A 295 13.47 9.99 6.08
N LYS A 296 14.70 9.60 6.40
CA LYS A 296 15.91 10.38 6.12
C LYS A 296 16.37 10.28 4.66
N GLY A 297 15.81 9.38 3.85
CA GLY A 297 16.15 9.17 2.46
C GLY A 297 17.57 8.59 2.24
N ASN A 298 18.15 7.94 3.24
CA ASN A 298 19.51 7.41 3.22
C ASN A 298 19.62 5.91 3.56
N LEU A 299 18.49 5.19 3.60
CA LEU A 299 18.54 3.74 3.80
C LEU A 299 19.34 3.09 2.69
N SER A 300 20.31 2.28 3.08
CA SER A 300 21.18 1.52 2.18
C SER A 300 21.36 0.09 2.69
N ALA A 301 21.63 -0.83 1.78
CA ALA A 301 21.93 -2.23 2.11
C ALA A 301 23.06 -2.74 1.21
N SER A 302 24.04 -3.40 1.83
CA SER A 302 25.17 -4.03 1.14
C SER A 302 25.05 -5.55 1.23
N PHE A 303 25.29 -6.25 0.14
CA PHE A 303 25.30 -7.72 0.10
C PHE A 303 26.27 -8.23 -0.95
N ASN A 304 26.78 -9.44 -0.73
CA ASN A 304 27.69 -10.10 -1.67
C ASN A 304 26.89 -10.90 -2.72
N LYS A 305 27.20 -10.67 -4.00
CA LYS A 305 26.68 -11.47 -5.12
C LYS A 305 27.84 -11.81 -6.06
N ALA A 306 28.06 -13.10 -6.32
CA ALA A 306 29.11 -13.60 -7.21
C ALA A 306 30.51 -13.01 -6.92
N GLY A 307 30.87 -12.84 -5.63
CA GLY A 307 32.19 -12.34 -5.22
C GLY A 307 32.35 -10.81 -5.24
N SER A 308 31.30 -10.07 -5.62
CA SER A 308 31.29 -8.61 -5.62
C SER A 308 30.31 -8.07 -4.58
N THR A 309 30.71 -7.03 -3.83
CA THR A 309 29.81 -6.31 -2.93
C THR A 309 28.92 -5.36 -3.73
N ILE A 310 27.62 -5.56 -3.64
CA ILE A 310 26.61 -4.70 -4.27
C ILE A 310 26.00 -3.83 -3.19
N ASN A 311 25.99 -2.51 -3.42
CA ASN A 311 25.30 -1.54 -2.59
C ASN A 311 23.95 -1.19 -3.23
N ARG A 312 22.86 -1.34 -2.47
CA ARG A 312 21.51 -0.91 -2.86
C ARG A 312 21.18 0.38 -2.12
N ASN A 313 20.71 1.36 -2.88
CA ASN A 313 20.29 2.67 -2.38
C ASN A 313 18.88 2.98 -2.91
N LEU A 314 18.27 3.98 -2.31
CA LEU A 314 17.01 4.54 -2.81
C LEU A 314 17.25 5.25 -4.15
N ASN A 315 16.38 5.02 -5.13
CA ASN A 315 16.48 5.64 -6.45
C ASN A 315 16.28 7.16 -6.36
N SER A 316 17.02 7.88 -7.20
CA SER A 316 16.77 9.31 -7.45
C SER A 316 15.53 9.49 -8.33
N ASP A 317 14.97 10.69 -8.30
CA ASP A 317 13.90 11.08 -9.22
C ASP A 317 14.45 11.23 -10.64
N ILE A 318 13.57 11.12 -11.63
CA ILE A 318 13.91 11.05 -13.05
C ILE A 318 13.49 12.37 -13.69
N GLN A 319 14.45 13.10 -14.24
CA GLN A 319 14.17 14.32 -15.00
C GLN A 319 14.02 14.00 -16.48
N ILE A 320 12.93 14.48 -17.09
CA ILE A 320 12.66 14.41 -18.53
C ILE A 320 12.40 15.81 -19.08
N ILE A 321 12.43 15.95 -20.40
CA ILE A 321 12.08 17.17 -21.14
C ILE A 321 10.70 16.97 -21.76
N THR A 322 9.77 17.86 -21.47
CA THR A 322 8.41 17.84 -22.01
C THR A 322 8.37 18.32 -23.47
N PRO A 323 7.24 18.13 -24.19
CA PRO A 323 7.04 18.68 -25.53
C PRO A 323 7.21 20.21 -25.61
N THR A 324 7.01 20.94 -24.51
CA THR A 324 7.23 22.39 -24.44
C THR A 324 8.68 22.78 -24.19
N GLY A 325 9.59 21.82 -24.03
CA GLY A 325 11.00 22.03 -23.66
C GLY A 325 11.23 22.27 -22.17
N ALA A 326 10.19 22.28 -21.33
CA ALA A 326 10.31 22.44 -19.90
C ALA A 326 10.74 21.11 -19.21
N PRO A 327 11.52 21.17 -18.11
CA PRO A 327 11.83 19.97 -17.32
C PRO A 327 10.60 19.50 -16.56
N LEU A 328 10.44 18.19 -16.46
CA LEU A 328 9.46 17.51 -15.62
C LEU A 328 10.17 16.45 -14.77
N ILE A 329 9.83 16.37 -13.49
CA ILE A 329 10.38 15.39 -12.55
C ILE A 329 9.36 14.29 -12.31
N LEU A 330 9.74 13.06 -12.62
CA LEU A 330 9.01 11.86 -12.24
C LEU A 330 9.62 11.28 -10.98
N LYS A 331 8.79 10.93 -10.00
CA LYS A 331 9.26 10.32 -8.75
C LYS A 331 9.95 8.99 -9.03
N GLY A 332 11.13 8.77 -8.46
CA GLY A 332 11.91 7.53 -8.62
C GLY A 332 11.49 6.41 -7.67
N ARG A 333 10.64 6.71 -6.68
CA ARG A 333 10.28 5.82 -5.57
C ARG A 333 8.78 5.82 -5.31
N SER A 334 8.29 4.72 -4.71
CA SER A 334 6.94 4.63 -4.16
C SER A 334 6.71 5.67 -3.07
N LEU A 335 5.48 6.15 -2.94
CA LEU A 335 5.02 6.80 -1.71
C LEU A 335 4.90 5.74 -0.61
N LEU A 336 5.51 5.99 0.54
CA LEU A 336 5.56 5.03 1.65
C LEU A 336 4.46 5.29 2.65
N LEU A 337 3.80 4.20 3.04
CA LEU A 337 2.98 4.09 4.23
C LEU A 337 3.68 3.13 5.22
N VAL A 338 3.42 3.27 6.51
CA VAL A 338 3.88 2.30 7.52
C VAL A 338 2.68 1.62 8.16
N ARG A 339 2.70 0.28 8.23
CA ARG A 339 1.67 -0.45 8.98
C ARG A 339 2.14 -0.66 10.41
N ASN A 340 1.44 -0.03 11.35
CA ASN A 340 1.59 -0.25 12.77
C ASN A 340 0.88 -1.53 13.18
N VAL A 341 1.16 -2.07 14.37
CA VAL A 341 0.38 -3.19 14.91
C VAL A 341 -1.01 -2.74 15.38
N GLY A 342 -1.94 -3.68 15.51
CA GLY A 342 -3.29 -3.47 16.03
C GLY A 342 -3.33 -3.14 17.53
N HIS A 343 -4.53 -3.29 18.12
CA HIS A 343 -4.75 -2.93 19.53
C HIS A 343 -4.49 -4.08 20.51
N LEU A 344 -4.38 -5.33 20.03
CA LEU A 344 -4.30 -6.51 20.89
C LEU A 344 -2.91 -6.71 21.53
N MET A 345 -1.85 -6.51 20.75
CA MET A 345 -0.49 -6.86 21.18
C MET A 345 0.07 -5.90 22.21
N THR A 346 0.82 -6.44 23.17
CA THR A 346 1.66 -5.70 24.11
C THR A 346 3.13 -5.85 23.76
N THR A 347 3.99 -5.04 24.36
CA THR A 347 5.43 -5.06 24.10
C THR A 347 6.23 -5.01 25.40
N PRO A 348 7.26 -5.86 25.55
CA PRO A 348 8.18 -5.79 26.69
C PRO A 348 9.18 -4.62 26.59
N SER A 349 9.17 -3.87 25.47
CA SER A 349 10.10 -2.76 25.25
C SER A 349 9.84 -1.56 26.13
N ILE A 350 8.59 -1.38 26.57
CA ILE A 350 8.20 -0.32 27.51
C ILE A 350 7.19 -0.87 28.52
N LEU A 351 7.48 -0.63 29.80
CA LEU A 351 6.56 -0.94 30.88
C LEU A 351 5.99 0.36 31.45
N ASP A 352 4.76 0.30 31.94
CA ASP A 352 4.11 1.39 32.64
C ASP A 352 4.65 1.56 34.07
N GLU A 353 4.06 2.48 34.85
CA GLU A 353 4.44 2.73 36.25
C GLU A 353 4.24 1.54 37.19
N ASN A 354 3.39 0.58 36.82
CA ASN A 354 3.11 -0.63 37.58
C ASN A 354 4.03 -1.80 37.18
N GLY A 355 4.82 -1.64 36.12
CA GLY A 355 5.66 -2.70 35.56
C GLY A 355 4.93 -3.60 34.56
N ASP A 356 3.73 -3.21 34.12
CA ASP A 356 2.96 -3.91 33.09
C ASP A 356 3.40 -3.48 31.69
N GLU A 357 3.43 -4.41 30.73
CA GLU A 357 3.69 -4.10 29.32
C GLU A 357 2.64 -3.16 28.75
N ILE A 358 3.07 -2.16 27.99
CA ILE A 358 2.14 -1.27 27.28
C ILE A 358 1.63 -1.87 25.98
N GLY A 359 0.50 -1.35 25.47
CA GLY A 359 0.04 -1.70 24.13
C GLY A 359 1.07 -1.34 23.06
N GLU A 360 1.51 -2.31 22.26
CA GLU A 360 2.51 -2.11 21.20
C GLU A 360 2.02 -1.10 20.15
N GLY A 361 0.71 -1.09 19.87
CA GLY A 361 0.09 -0.13 18.95
C GLY A 361 0.18 1.33 19.42
N LEU A 362 0.29 1.60 20.73
CA LEU A 362 0.55 2.94 21.28
C LEU A 362 2.02 3.33 21.04
N MET A 363 2.96 2.41 21.27
CA MET A 363 4.37 2.63 20.98
C MET A 363 4.59 2.91 19.48
N ASP A 364 3.99 2.11 18.62
CA ASP A 364 4.10 2.31 17.17
C ASP A 364 3.56 3.68 16.75
N ALA A 365 2.39 4.09 17.25
CA ALA A 365 1.80 5.38 16.91
C ALA A 365 2.74 6.55 17.24
N VAL A 366 3.42 6.49 18.39
CA VAL A 366 4.39 7.53 18.81
C VAL A 366 5.67 7.46 17.97
N CYS A 367 6.28 6.28 17.89
CA CYS A 367 7.60 6.13 17.29
C CYS A 367 7.57 6.32 15.75
N THR A 368 6.57 5.77 15.07
CA THR A 368 6.51 5.89 13.61
C THR A 368 6.20 7.29 13.14
N VAL A 369 5.38 8.04 13.90
CA VAL A 369 5.10 9.45 13.60
C VAL A 369 6.30 10.34 13.93
N LEU A 370 6.96 10.17 15.09
CA LEU A 370 8.20 10.89 15.42
C LEU A 370 9.23 10.74 14.28
N ILE A 371 9.46 9.51 13.85
CA ILE A 371 10.41 9.19 12.78
C ILE A 371 10.02 9.85 11.45
N ALA A 372 8.74 9.86 11.11
CA ALA A 372 8.24 10.47 9.87
C ALA A 372 8.47 12.00 9.82
N LEU A 373 8.69 12.67 10.96
CA LEU A 373 9.02 14.10 10.99
C LEU A 373 10.32 14.42 10.26
N HIS A 374 11.24 13.46 10.13
CA HIS A 374 12.47 13.65 9.34
C HIS A 374 12.18 13.85 7.84
N ASP A 375 11.07 13.33 7.33
CA ASP A 375 10.58 13.62 5.97
C ASP A 375 9.79 14.93 5.94
N ILE A 376 8.82 15.09 6.82
CA ILE A 376 7.89 16.24 6.85
C ILE A 376 8.66 17.57 7.00
N LYS A 377 9.63 17.64 7.91
CA LYS A 377 10.41 18.84 8.21
C LYS A 377 11.59 19.09 7.28
N ARG A 378 11.86 18.15 6.36
CA ARG A 378 12.97 18.28 5.40
C ARG A 378 12.74 19.47 4.46
N GLN A 379 13.74 20.34 4.34
CA GLN A 379 13.65 21.54 3.50
C GLN A 379 14.13 21.29 2.05
N SER A 380 14.98 20.30 1.82
CA SER A 380 15.58 20.02 0.52
C SER A 380 15.79 18.52 0.29
N GLY A 381 15.94 18.13 -0.95
CA GLY A 381 16.13 16.73 -1.36
C GLY A 381 14.81 16.00 -1.55
N ILE A 382 14.91 14.69 -1.67
CA ILE A 382 13.80 13.83 -2.04
C ILE A 382 12.93 13.54 -0.82
N LYS A 383 11.65 13.90 -0.91
CA LYS A 383 10.65 13.65 0.14
C LYS A 383 9.82 12.42 -0.16
N ASN A 384 9.32 11.78 0.90
CA ASN A 384 8.27 10.77 0.79
C ASN A 384 6.94 11.44 0.42
N SER A 385 6.43 12.31 1.28
CA SER A 385 5.20 13.06 1.02
C SER A 385 5.51 14.48 0.55
N THR A 386 4.95 14.86 -0.59
CA THR A 386 5.01 16.24 -1.10
C THR A 386 3.93 17.12 -0.51
N MET A 387 2.87 16.51 0.02
CA MET A 387 1.75 17.20 0.68
C MET A 387 1.94 17.36 2.20
N GLY A 388 3.03 16.84 2.75
CA GLY A 388 3.34 16.95 4.17
C GLY A 388 2.48 16.04 5.06
N SER A 389 2.09 14.87 4.58
CA SER A 389 1.29 13.90 5.31
C SER A 389 2.11 12.66 5.70
N VAL A 390 1.74 12.05 6.82
CA VAL A 390 2.24 10.76 7.30
C VAL A 390 1.13 9.73 7.12
N TYR A 391 1.40 8.63 6.44
CA TYR A 391 0.39 7.61 6.15
C TYR A 391 0.63 6.37 7.02
N ILE A 392 -0.35 6.04 7.87
CA ILE A 392 -0.29 4.89 8.77
C ILE A 392 -1.44 3.93 8.45
N VAL A 393 -1.10 2.67 8.24
CA VAL A 393 -2.08 1.58 8.15
C VAL A 393 -2.38 1.10 9.56
N LYS A 394 -3.65 1.10 9.95
CA LYS A 394 -4.08 0.58 11.26
C LYS A 394 -4.90 -0.70 11.05
N PRO A 395 -4.29 -1.86 11.36
CA PRO A 395 -4.91 -3.16 11.13
C PRO A 395 -5.80 -3.61 12.28
N LYS A 396 -6.63 -4.64 12.02
CA LYS A 396 -7.32 -5.45 13.03
C LYS A 396 -8.14 -4.66 14.05
N MET A 397 -8.80 -3.59 13.59
CA MET A 397 -9.74 -2.83 14.41
C MET A 397 -11.15 -3.45 14.36
N HIS A 398 -11.80 -3.59 15.51
CA HIS A 398 -13.12 -4.17 15.66
C HIS A 398 -14.17 -3.07 15.88
N GLY A 399 -14.67 -2.51 14.79
CA GLY A 399 -15.78 -1.56 14.77
C GLY A 399 -15.41 -0.11 15.09
N PRO A 400 -16.41 0.80 15.07
CA PRO A 400 -16.19 2.24 15.10
C PRO A 400 -15.50 2.76 16.35
N GLU A 401 -15.74 2.15 17.51
CA GLU A 401 -15.12 2.58 18.78
C GLU A 401 -13.60 2.43 18.76
N GLU A 402 -13.09 1.35 18.11
CA GLU A 402 -11.66 1.13 17.98
C GLU A 402 -11.03 2.04 16.93
N VAL A 403 -11.78 2.37 15.88
CA VAL A 403 -11.35 3.39 14.91
C VAL A 403 -11.28 4.77 15.58
N ARG A 404 -12.28 5.13 16.38
CA ARG A 404 -12.26 6.37 17.20
C ARG A 404 -11.05 6.39 18.11
N PHE A 405 -10.79 5.31 18.83
CA PHE A 405 -9.62 5.19 19.71
C PHE A 405 -8.31 5.44 18.94
N ALA A 406 -8.13 4.84 17.77
CA ALA A 406 -6.95 5.08 16.93
C ALA A 406 -6.86 6.56 16.50
N ASN A 407 -7.99 7.16 16.09
CA ASN A 407 -8.06 8.57 15.73
C ASN A 407 -7.67 9.49 16.91
N ASP A 408 -8.16 9.20 18.11
CA ASP A 408 -7.86 9.99 19.31
C ASP A 408 -6.38 9.85 19.72
N VAL A 409 -5.80 8.65 19.61
CA VAL A 409 -4.37 8.42 19.82
C VAL A 409 -3.54 9.27 18.85
N PHE A 410 -3.88 9.30 17.56
CA PHE A 410 -3.16 10.12 16.59
C PHE A 410 -3.35 11.63 16.85
N ASN A 411 -4.53 12.07 17.28
CA ASN A 411 -4.74 13.47 17.69
C ASN A 411 -3.80 13.86 18.84
N GLU A 412 -3.65 12.99 19.84
CA GLU A 412 -2.76 13.29 20.98
C GLU A 412 -1.29 13.23 20.57
N VAL A 413 -0.89 12.30 19.69
CA VAL A 413 0.46 12.23 19.12
C VAL A 413 0.79 13.52 18.36
N GLU A 414 -0.11 13.96 17.49
CA GLU A 414 0.06 15.21 16.73
C GLU A 414 0.22 16.42 17.65
N LYS A 415 -0.56 16.47 18.73
CA LYS A 415 -0.55 17.56 19.70
C LYS A 415 0.77 17.67 20.45
N PHE A 416 1.29 16.58 21.04
CA PHE A 416 2.54 16.69 21.80
C PHE A 416 3.78 16.73 20.90
N LEU A 417 3.73 16.20 19.68
CA LEU A 417 4.79 16.39 18.68
C LEU A 417 4.73 17.75 18.00
N GLN A 418 3.73 18.57 18.31
CA GLN A 418 3.53 19.93 17.82
C GLN A 418 3.46 20.00 16.29
N ILE A 419 2.70 19.08 15.69
CA ILE A 419 2.42 19.08 14.26
C ILE A 419 0.96 19.42 13.98
N THR A 420 0.68 19.85 12.77
CA THR A 420 -0.67 20.27 12.35
C THR A 420 -1.66 19.11 12.53
N PRO A 421 -2.87 19.36 13.07
CA PRO A 421 -3.91 18.33 13.16
C PRO A 421 -4.20 17.69 11.82
N ASN A 422 -4.48 16.39 11.83
CA ASN A 422 -4.70 15.56 10.64
C ASN A 422 -3.49 15.47 9.68
N THR A 423 -2.27 15.76 10.11
CA THR A 423 -1.04 15.42 9.38
C THR A 423 -0.91 13.90 9.22
N VAL A 424 -1.24 13.15 10.27
CA VAL A 424 -1.29 11.68 10.24
C VAL A 424 -2.57 11.24 9.55
N LYS A 425 -2.43 10.56 8.43
CA LYS A 425 -3.52 9.91 7.69
C LYS A 425 -3.60 8.44 8.11
N MET A 426 -4.80 7.91 8.20
CA MET A 426 -5.04 6.54 8.66
C MET A 426 -5.71 5.71 7.56
N GLY A 427 -5.09 4.57 7.22
CA GLY A 427 -5.74 3.51 6.45
C GLY A 427 -6.48 2.57 7.38
N ILE A 428 -7.76 2.33 7.12
CA ILE A 428 -8.61 1.38 7.84
C ILE A 428 -8.60 0.06 7.09
N MET A 429 -8.15 -1.01 7.75
CA MET A 429 -8.30 -2.36 7.24
C MET A 429 -9.70 -2.87 7.55
N ASP A 430 -10.47 -3.17 6.52
CA ASP A 430 -11.77 -3.85 6.59
C ASP A 430 -11.51 -5.37 6.61
N GLU A 431 -11.06 -5.86 7.76
CA GLU A 431 -10.59 -7.24 7.92
C GLU A 431 -11.13 -7.93 9.19
N GLU A 432 -11.97 -7.22 9.95
CA GLU A 432 -12.66 -7.77 11.09
C GLU A 432 -14.18 -7.67 10.87
N ARG A 433 -14.92 -8.73 11.21
CA ARG A 433 -16.37 -8.82 10.93
C ARG A 433 -17.15 -7.62 11.47
N ARG A 434 -16.86 -7.18 12.70
CA ARG A 434 -17.53 -6.03 13.32
C ARG A 434 -17.22 -4.71 12.59
N THR A 435 -16.04 -4.59 11.99
CA THR A 435 -15.71 -3.45 11.12
C THR A 435 -16.45 -3.55 9.79
N SER A 436 -16.46 -4.72 9.15
CA SER A 436 -17.14 -4.90 7.86
C SER A 436 -18.62 -4.54 7.91
N ILE A 437 -19.35 -5.02 8.93
CA ILE A 437 -20.80 -4.74 9.04
C ILE A 437 -21.13 -3.32 9.52
N ASN A 438 -20.15 -2.57 10.06
CA ASN A 438 -20.29 -1.19 10.52
C ASN A 438 -19.34 -0.24 9.76
N LEU A 439 -18.94 -0.56 8.52
CA LEU A 439 -17.87 0.14 7.83
C LEU A 439 -18.13 1.64 7.66
N LYS A 440 -19.36 2.04 7.33
CA LYS A 440 -19.74 3.45 7.20
C LYS A 440 -19.48 4.23 8.49
N GLU A 441 -19.84 3.65 9.65
CA GLU A 441 -19.60 4.28 10.94
C GLU A 441 -18.09 4.24 11.32
N CYS A 442 -17.33 3.23 10.90
CA CYS A 442 -15.87 3.22 11.03
C CYS A 442 -15.23 4.38 10.26
N ILE A 443 -15.63 4.60 9.02
CA ILE A 443 -15.17 5.73 8.19
C ILE A 443 -15.52 7.07 8.85
N ARG A 444 -16.71 7.20 9.42
CA ARG A 444 -17.17 8.41 10.12
C ARG A 444 -16.23 8.83 11.25
N GLU A 445 -15.76 7.86 12.03
CA GLU A 445 -14.87 8.15 13.18
C GLU A 445 -13.48 8.66 12.76
N ALA A 446 -13.10 8.46 11.49
CA ALA A 446 -11.82 8.93 10.94
C ALA A 446 -12.00 9.86 9.72
N LYS A 447 -13.18 10.44 9.51
CA LYS A 447 -13.54 11.17 8.28
C LYS A 447 -12.58 12.29 7.88
N SER A 448 -11.87 12.90 8.83
CA SER A 448 -10.92 13.98 8.56
C SER A 448 -9.50 13.53 8.26
N ARG A 449 -9.17 12.22 8.47
CA ARG A 449 -7.81 11.70 8.27
C ARG A 449 -7.72 10.38 7.48
N ILE A 450 -8.83 9.85 6.99
CA ILE A 450 -8.80 8.56 6.29
C ILE A 450 -7.98 8.63 4.99
N ALA A 451 -7.01 7.71 4.84
CA ALA A 451 -6.21 7.56 3.63
C ALA A 451 -6.73 6.46 2.71
N PHE A 452 -7.29 5.41 3.29
CA PHE A 452 -7.90 4.32 2.54
C PHE A 452 -8.83 3.45 3.41
N ILE A 453 -9.67 2.67 2.75
CA ILE A 453 -10.23 1.42 3.23
C ILE A 453 -9.69 0.28 2.37
N ASN A 454 -9.47 -0.90 2.94
CA ASN A 454 -8.97 -2.05 2.19
C ASN A 454 -9.56 -3.35 2.72
N THR A 455 -10.00 -4.24 1.82
CA THR A 455 -10.51 -5.56 2.17
C THR A 455 -9.36 -6.53 2.43
N GLY A 456 -9.05 -6.81 3.71
CA GLY A 456 -8.08 -7.80 4.15
C GLY A 456 -8.71 -9.19 4.27
N PHE A 457 -9.04 -9.84 3.15
CA PHE A 457 -9.85 -11.08 3.17
C PHE A 457 -9.20 -12.25 3.93
N LEU A 458 -7.87 -12.29 4.03
CA LEU A 458 -7.16 -13.33 4.78
C LEU A 458 -7.51 -13.29 6.27
N ASP A 459 -7.44 -12.11 6.89
CA ASP A 459 -7.85 -11.90 8.27
C ASP A 459 -9.37 -11.93 8.42
N ARG A 460 -10.10 -11.34 7.45
CA ARG A 460 -11.56 -11.32 7.48
C ARG A 460 -12.17 -12.72 7.52
N THR A 461 -11.62 -13.68 6.76
CA THR A 461 -12.05 -15.09 6.83
C THR A 461 -11.66 -15.73 8.14
N GLY A 462 -10.52 -15.37 8.73
CA GLY A 462 -10.10 -15.83 10.06
C GLY A 462 -11.05 -15.37 11.16
N ASP A 463 -11.43 -14.09 11.15
CA ASP A 463 -12.39 -13.55 12.12
C ASP A 463 -13.80 -14.11 11.92
N GLU A 464 -14.24 -14.36 10.68
CA GLU A 464 -15.52 -15.07 10.43
C GLU A 464 -15.53 -16.45 11.06
N ILE A 465 -14.45 -17.23 10.89
CA ILE A 465 -14.31 -18.56 11.51
C ILE A 465 -14.36 -18.45 13.04
N HIS A 466 -13.59 -17.52 13.62
CA HIS A 466 -13.56 -17.30 15.06
C HIS A 466 -14.92 -16.89 15.62
N THR A 467 -15.55 -15.90 14.99
CA THR A 467 -16.83 -15.33 15.45
C THR A 467 -17.97 -16.34 15.36
N SER A 468 -17.98 -17.17 14.31
CA SER A 468 -19.06 -18.14 14.03
C SER A 468 -18.72 -19.58 14.44
N MET A 469 -17.66 -19.81 15.21
CA MET A 469 -17.16 -21.16 15.53
C MET A 469 -18.22 -22.07 16.16
N GLU A 470 -19.06 -21.53 17.02
CA GLU A 470 -20.13 -22.28 17.71
C GLU A 470 -21.40 -22.44 16.84
N ALA A 471 -21.43 -21.89 15.65
CA ALA A 471 -22.55 -22.06 14.72
C ALA A 471 -22.49 -23.40 13.96
N GLY A 472 -21.33 -24.04 13.92
CA GLY A 472 -21.08 -25.30 13.22
C GLY A 472 -19.81 -25.23 12.35
N PRO A 473 -19.49 -26.30 11.60
CA PRO A 473 -18.31 -26.36 10.78
C PRO A 473 -18.36 -25.33 9.65
N MET A 474 -17.24 -24.67 9.43
CA MET A 474 -17.04 -23.72 8.32
C MET A 474 -16.48 -24.43 7.09
N LEU A 475 -16.68 -23.84 5.93
CA LEU A 475 -16.00 -24.25 4.70
C LEU A 475 -14.48 -24.08 4.84
N PRO A 476 -13.68 -24.90 4.15
CA PRO A 476 -12.24 -24.67 4.04
C PRO A 476 -11.97 -23.24 3.54
N LYS A 477 -10.89 -22.62 4.06
CA LYS A 477 -10.59 -21.21 3.82
C LYS A 477 -10.47 -20.86 2.32
N ASN A 478 -9.93 -21.79 1.52
CA ASN A 478 -9.82 -21.62 0.07
C ASN A 478 -11.19 -21.59 -0.63
N ASP A 479 -12.16 -22.34 -0.13
CA ASP A 479 -13.50 -22.42 -0.71
C ASP A 479 -14.37 -21.22 -0.31
N MET A 480 -14.03 -20.53 0.79
CA MET A 480 -14.73 -19.31 1.22
C MET A 480 -14.66 -18.20 0.19
N LYS A 481 -13.59 -18.14 -0.62
CA LYS A 481 -13.43 -17.12 -1.69
C LYS A 481 -14.60 -17.12 -2.69
N PHE A 482 -15.27 -18.24 -2.86
CA PHE A 482 -16.38 -18.40 -3.80
C PHE A 482 -17.75 -18.26 -3.16
N THR A 483 -17.81 -17.93 -1.87
CA THR A 483 -19.07 -17.78 -1.15
C THR A 483 -19.72 -16.43 -1.43
N LYS A 484 -21.07 -16.40 -1.29
CA LYS A 484 -21.85 -15.17 -1.50
C LYS A 484 -21.46 -14.06 -0.53
N TRP A 485 -21.13 -14.40 0.72
CA TRP A 485 -20.81 -13.40 1.73
C TRP A 485 -19.47 -12.69 1.47
N ILE A 486 -18.44 -13.41 0.96
CA ILE A 486 -17.18 -12.79 0.56
C ILE A 486 -17.41 -11.81 -0.59
N LYS A 487 -18.20 -12.22 -1.59
CA LYS A 487 -18.53 -11.33 -2.71
C LYS A 487 -19.28 -10.08 -2.21
N ALA A 488 -20.27 -10.26 -1.35
CA ALA A 488 -21.02 -9.14 -0.77
C ALA A 488 -20.10 -8.21 0.06
N TYR A 489 -19.18 -8.77 0.84
CA TYR A 489 -18.18 -8.02 1.59
C TYR A 489 -17.27 -7.17 0.67
N GLU A 490 -16.76 -7.77 -0.40
CA GLU A 490 -15.90 -7.10 -1.37
C GLU A 490 -16.65 -5.99 -2.12
N ASP A 491 -17.88 -6.25 -2.57
CA ASP A 491 -18.71 -5.27 -3.28
C ASP A 491 -19.12 -4.12 -2.35
N ARG A 492 -19.60 -4.44 -1.13
CA ARG A 492 -20.05 -3.47 -0.14
C ARG A 492 -18.95 -2.50 0.28
N ASN A 493 -17.71 -2.97 0.38
CA ASN A 493 -16.56 -2.11 0.71
C ASN A 493 -16.41 -0.97 -0.33
N VAL A 494 -16.54 -1.28 -1.61
CA VAL A 494 -16.47 -0.27 -2.68
C VAL A 494 -17.66 0.68 -2.61
N ASP A 495 -18.88 0.13 -2.50
CA ASP A 495 -20.11 0.93 -2.48
C ASP A 495 -20.11 1.93 -1.32
N ILE A 496 -19.73 1.49 -0.11
CA ILE A 496 -19.63 2.37 1.08
C ILE A 496 -18.52 3.41 0.89
N GLY A 497 -17.35 3.00 0.36
CA GLY A 497 -16.26 3.93 0.11
C GLY A 497 -16.68 5.06 -0.85
N LEU A 498 -17.37 4.71 -1.92
CA LEU A 498 -17.91 5.68 -2.88
C LEU A 498 -18.99 6.57 -2.25
N ALA A 499 -19.92 5.98 -1.50
CA ALA A 499 -21.00 6.71 -0.82
C ALA A 499 -20.47 7.69 0.24
N CYS A 500 -19.34 7.39 0.89
CA CYS A 500 -18.67 8.28 1.83
C CYS A 500 -17.74 9.31 1.16
N GLY A 501 -17.67 9.37 -0.18
CA GLY A 501 -16.90 10.37 -0.90
C GLY A 501 -15.38 10.14 -0.87
N LEU A 502 -14.92 8.89 -0.84
CA LEU A 502 -13.49 8.57 -0.85
C LEU A 502 -12.84 8.90 -2.21
N GLN A 503 -13.58 8.85 -3.32
CA GLN A 503 -13.05 9.13 -4.65
C GLN A 503 -12.39 10.52 -4.71
N GLY A 504 -11.13 10.56 -5.15
CA GLY A 504 -10.34 11.79 -5.24
C GLY A 504 -9.68 12.23 -3.93
N LYS A 505 -9.99 11.59 -2.79
CA LYS A 505 -9.48 11.96 -1.45
C LYS A 505 -8.78 10.81 -0.74
N ALA A 506 -9.16 9.55 -1.01
CA ALA A 506 -8.64 8.36 -0.35
C ALA A 506 -8.73 7.14 -1.29
N GLN A 507 -8.02 6.06 -0.94
CA GLN A 507 -8.06 4.82 -1.71
C GLN A 507 -9.23 3.93 -1.28
N ILE A 508 -9.79 3.23 -2.25
CA ILE A 508 -10.64 2.05 -2.06
C ILE A 508 -9.82 0.86 -2.53
N GLY A 509 -9.28 0.11 -1.57
CA GLY A 509 -8.28 -0.92 -1.83
C GLY A 509 -8.85 -2.33 -1.74
N LYS A 510 -8.18 -3.24 -2.42
CA LYS A 510 -8.45 -4.68 -2.40
C LYS A 510 -7.26 -5.46 -1.86
N GLY A 511 -7.53 -6.67 -1.39
CA GLY A 511 -6.58 -7.52 -0.69
C GLY A 511 -5.42 -8.04 -1.53
N MET A 512 -4.54 -8.73 -0.82
CA MET A 512 -3.30 -9.30 -1.34
C MET A 512 -3.54 -10.43 -2.33
N TRP A 513 -2.73 -10.46 -3.40
CA TRP A 513 -2.52 -11.67 -4.18
C TRP A 513 -1.54 -12.59 -3.43
N ALA A 514 -2.05 -13.67 -2.85
CA ALA A 514 -1.26 -14.50 -1.92
C ALA A 514 -0.39 -15.57 -2.61
N MET A 515 -0.60 -15.81 -3.90
CA MET A 515 0.09 -16.87 -4.67
C MET A 515 1.26 -16.26 -5.45
N THR A 516 2.37 -16.05 -4.78
CA THR A 516 3.51 -15.24 -5.26
C THR A 516 4.11 -15.68 -6.60
N ASP A 517 4.00 -16.96 -6.94
CA ASP A 517 4.59 -17.54 -8.15
C ASP A 517 3.59 -17.69 -9.31
N LEU A 518 2.28 -17.52 -9.06
CA LEU A 518 1.22 -17.69 -10.05
C LEU A 518 0.85 -16.34 -10.68
N MET A 519 1.72 -15.81 -11.51
CA MET A 519 1.51 -14.51 -12.16
C MET A 519 0.57 -14.61 -13.37
N ALA A 520 0.49 -15.75 -14.04
CA ALA A 520 -0.51 -15.99 -15.07
C ALA A 520 -1.94 -15.92 -14.51
N ASP A 521 -2.19 -16.60 -13.40
CA ASP A 521 -3.49 -16.54 -12.70
C ASP A 521 -3.79 -15.13 -12.20
N MET A 522 -2.77 -14.43 -11.66
CA MET A 522 -2.92 -13.04 -11.24
C MET A 522 -3.31 -12.13 -12.42
N TRP A 523 -2.67 -12.31 -13.55
CA TRP A 523 -2.97 -11.56 -14.78
C TRP A 523 -4.41 -11.74 -15.23
N GLU A 524 -4.95 -12.95 -15.14
CA GLU A 524 -6.33 -13.24 -15.54
C GLU A 524 -7.36 -12.75 -14.51
N GLN A 525 -7.10 -12.91 -13.22
CA GLN A 525 -8.11 -12.72 -12.18
C GLN A 525 -8.08 -11.32 -11.55
N LYS A 526 -6.89 -10.76 -11.29
CA LYS A 526 -6.78 -9.53 -10.49
C LYS A 526 -7.23 -8.27 -11.23
N ILE A 527 -7.48 -8.35 -12.53
CA ILE A 527 -8.10 -7.28 -13.31
C ILE A 527 -9.53 -6.95 -12.81
N ASP A 528 -10.18 -7.86 -12.11
CA ASP A 528 -11.51 -7.62 -11.56
C ASP A 528 -11.50 -6.59 -10.42
N HIS A 529 -10.35 -6.37 -9.74
CA HIS A 529 -10.22 -5.32 -8.75
C HIS A 529 -10.45 -3.91 -9.34
N PRO A 530 -9.69 -3.44 -10.35
CA PRO A 530 -10.00 -2.15 -10.97
C PRO A 530 -11.35 -2.11 -11.67
N LYS A 531 -11.87 -3.22 -12.21
CA LYS A 531 -13.22 -3.30 -12.77
C LYS A 531 -14.34 -3.16 -11.73
N SER A 532 -14.08 -3.47 -10.47
CA SER A 532 -15.04 -3.23 -9.38
C SER A 532 -15.07 -1.78 -8.89
N GLY A 533 -14.21 -0.90 -9.41
CA GLY A 533 -14.07 0.49 -8.95
C GLY A 533 -13.05 0.69 -7.83
N ALA A 534 -12.30 -0.35 -7.45
CA ALA A 534 -11.20 -0.23 -6.51
C ALA A 534 -9.98 0.40 -7.19
N ASN A 535 -9.49 1.53 -6.66
CA ASN A 535 -8.37 2.26 -7.25
C ASN A 535 -7.00 1.80 -6.75
N CYS A 536 -6.97 0.79 -5.87
CA CYS A 536 -5.76 0.22 -5.31
C CYS A 536 -5.96 -1.28 -5.02
N ALA A 537 -4.91 -2.07 -5.12
CA ALA A 537 -4.92 -3.46 -4.65
C ALA A 537 -3.51 -3.90 -4.25
N TRP A 538 -3.44 -4.76 -3.23
CA TRP A 538 -2.17 -5.22 -2.68
C TRP A 538 -1.52 -6.28 -3.55
N VAL A 539 -0.20 -6.20 -3.66
CA VAL A 539 0.66 -7.15 -4.38
C VAL A 539 1.85 -7.55 -3.52
N PRO A 540 2.36 -8.81 -3.67
CA PRO A 540 3.37 -9.36 -2.78
C PRO A 540 4.82 -9.09 -3.23
N SER A 541 5.05 -8.63 -4.45
CA SER A 541 6.39 -8.49 -5.01
C SER A 541 6.48 -7.39 -6.07
N PRO A 542 7.69 -6.87 -6.38
CA PRO A 542 7.91 -5.96 -7.49
C PRO A 542 7.43 -6.49 -8.85
N THR A 543 7.63 -7.78 -9.13
CA THR A 543 7.12 -8.46 -10.33
C THR A 543 5.60 -8.39 -10.40
N ALA A 544 4.92 -8.75 -9.31
CA ALA A 544 3.47 -8.67 -9.23
C ALA A 544 2.96 -7.23 -9.39
N ALA A 545 3.66 -6.24 -8.82
CA ALA A 545 3.33 -4.83 -9.00
C ALA A 545 3.40 -4.41 -10.47
N THR A 546 4.47 -4.81 -11.17
CA THR A 546 4.66 -4.49 -12.59
C THR A 546 3.56 -5.08 -13.47
N ILE A 547 3.23 -6.35 -13.26
CA ILE A 547 2.18 -7.04 -14.03
C ILE A 547 0.80 -6.49 -13.69
N HIS A 548 0.51 -6.25 -12.39
CA HIS A 548 -0.78 -5.72 -11.97
C HIS A 548 -1.01 -4.27 -12.44
N ALA A 549 0.03 -3.47 -12.58
CA ALA A 549 -0.08 -2.10 -13.13
C ALA A 549 -0.66 -2.08 -14.54
N LEU A 550 -0.41 -3.12 -15.35
CA LEU A 550 -0.98 -3.24 -16.69
C LEU A 550 -2.52 -3.29 -16.66
N HIS A 551 -3.14 -3.80 -15.60
CA HIS A 551 -4.60 -3.79 -15.45
C HIS A 551 -5.15 -2.36 -15.33
N TYR A 552 -4.45 -1.48 -14.60
CA TYR A 552 -4.82 -0.06 -14.49
C TYR A 552 -4.56 0.72 -15.79
N HIS A 553 -3.67 0.24 -16.67
CA HIS A 553 -3.56 0.75 -18.04
C HIS A 553 -4.79 0.41 -18.89
N LEU A 554 -5.38 -0.78 -18.66
CA LEU A 554 -6.51 -1.29 -19.44
C LEU A 554 -7.87 -0.82 -18.92
N VAL A 555 -7.98 -0.54 -17.61
CA VAL A 555 -9.22 -0.15 -16.93
C VAL A 555 -9.10 1.26 -16.40
N ASN A 556 -9.97 2.15 -16.86
CA ASN A 556 -10.10 3.49 -16.28
C ASN A 556 -10.99 3.42 -15.02
N VAL A 557 -10.36 3.25 -13.86
CA VAL A 557 -11.06 3.09 -12.58
C VAL A 557 -11.93 4.30 -12.24
N THR A 558 -11.50 5.52 -12.58
CA THR A 558 -12.28 6.74 -12.33
C THR A 558 -13.62 6.70 -13.09
N ALA A 559 -13.61 6.24 -14.34
CA ALA A 559 -14.84 6.07 -15.11
C ALA A 559 -15.74 4.96 -14.55
N VAL A 560 -15.16 3.85 -14.09
CA VAL A 560 -15.91 2.78 -13.42
C VAL A 560 -16.58 3.29 -12.15
N SER A 561 -15.85 3.96 -11.28
CA SER A 561 -16.39 4.53 -10.03
C SER A 561 -17.51 5.55 -10.29
N TYR A 562 -17.36 6.38 -11.32
CA TYR A 562 -18.41 7.34 -11.73
C TYR A 562 -19.69 6.61 -12.16
N THR A 563 -19.55 5.50 -12.89
CA THR A 563 -20.69 4.67 -13.32
C THR A 563 -21.42 4.07 -12.11
N HIS A 564 -20.68 3.59 -11.10
CA HIS A 564 -21.27 3.08 -9.85
C HIS A 564 -22.08 4.14 -9.10
N LEU A 565 -21.61 5.39 -9.05
CA LEU A 565 -22.31 6.49 -8.38
C LEU A 565 -23.58 6.96 -9.12
N THR A 566 -23.64 6.78 -10.44
CA THR A 566 -24.72 7.31 -11.28
C THR A 566 -25.82 6.31 -11.61
N LEU A 567 -25.54 5.00 -11.50
CA LEU A 567 -26.54 3.96 -11.69
C LEU A 567 -27.30 3.69 -10.37
N PRO A 568 -28.65 3.56 -10.41
CA PRO A 568 -29.39 3.15 -9.22
C PRO A 568 -28.88 1.78 -8.76
N THR A 569 -28.35 1.72 -7.54
CA THR A 569 -27.91 0.48 -6.91
C THR A 569 -29.13 -0.32 -6.47
N ASN A 570 -29.68 -1.15 -7.34
CA ASN A 570 -30.64 -2.19 -6.97
C ASN A 570 -29.91 -3.37 -6.30
N ARG A 571 -29.12 -3.09 -5.27
CA ARG A 571 -28.47 -4.12 -4.45
C ARG A 571 -29.15 -4.15 -3.10
N GLU A 572 -30.35 -4.72 -3.07
CA GLU A 572 -30.91 -5.24 -1.82
C GLU A 572 -30.09 -6.47 -1.42
N VAL A 573 -29.42 -6.38 -0.28
CA VAL A 573 -28.68 -7.49 0.36
C VAL A 573 -29.60 -8.18 1.37
#